data_6075571ff7950216c54535c220f0c91a
#
_entry.id   6075571ff7950216c54535c220f0c91a
#
_cell.length_a   1.000
_cell.length_b   1.000
_cell.length_c   1.000
_cell.angle_alpha   90.00
_cell.angle_beta   90.00
_cell.angle_gamma   90.00
#
_symmetry.space_group_name_H-M   'P 1'
#
loop_
_entity.id
_entity.type
_entity.pdbx_description
1 polymer ?
#
loop_
_entity_poly.entity_id
_entity_poly.type
_entity_poly.pdbx_seq_one_letter_code
_entity_poly.pdbx_strand_id
1 'polypeptide(L)'
;MNSVNLYLQDKIETETVRPLIQRIIDENALLDIDKESSVDLINLYITSVGGSVHDGFALIDVILNSQIPINTYCVGYADSTAFFIYLAGKERFAYKHSMFLLHNMLSSIDDSTSTGLESYTNYVKKLEQWEFDLFTEMTGKDHTLLYNVFTYDKQLRLTADEALGHNIVTKII
;
A
#
# COMPACT_ATOMS: atom_id res chain seq x y z
N MET A 1 16.34 20.41 -4.29
CA MET A 1 15.29 19.38 -4.35
C MET A 1 14.20 19.77 -3.36
N ASN A 2 13.06 20.18 -3.87
CA ASN A 2 11.91 20.59 -3.06
C ASN A 2 11.04 19.35 -2.79
N SER A 3 10.65 19.09 -1.55
CA SER A 3 9.85 17.91 -1.21
C SER A 3 8.72 18.22 -0.26
N VAL A 4 7.64 17.44 -0.34
CA VAL A 4 6.52 17.48 0.58
C VAL A 4 6.41 16.17 1.34
N ASN A 5 6.06 16.26 2.62
CA ASN A 5 5.85 15.11 3.48
C ASN A 5 4.34 14.91 3.72
N LEU A 6 3.87 13.72 3.47
CA LEU A 6 2.51 13.26 3.74
C LEU A 6 2.53 12.17 4.80
N TYR A 7 1.42 12.01 5.53
CA TYR A 7 1.36 11.09 6.67
C TYR A 7 0.08 10.27 6.62
N LEU A 8 0.24 8.95 6.61
CA LEU A 8 -0.82 7.96 6.81
C LEU A 8 -0.60 7.30 8.17
N GLN A 9 -1.24 7.82 9.22
CA GLN A 9 -0.99 7.44 10.61
C GLN A 9 -2.19 6.78 11.30
N ASP A 10 -3.27 6.56 10.56
CA ASP A 10 -4.52 6.00 11.07
C ASP A 10 -4.96 4.77 10.26
N LYS A 11 -6.14 4.26 10.60
CA LYS A 11 -6.82 3.23 9.83
C LYS A 11 -7.09 3.74 8.41
N ILE A 12 -6.99 2.84 7.42
CA ILE A 12 -7.31 3.16 6.03
C ILE A 12 -8.81 3.19 5.86
N GLU A 13 -9.33 4.37 5.63
CA GLU A 13 -10.73 4.68 5.35
C GLU A 13 -10.81 5.96 4.52
N THR A 14 -11.98 6.25 3.99
CA THR A 14 -12.16 7.38 3.05
C THR A 14 -11.67 8.71 3.62
N GLU A 15 -11.90 8.96 4.91
CA GLU A 15 -11.55 10.19 5.60
C GLU A 15 -10.03 10.39 5.72
N THR A 16 -9.27 9.30 5.89
CA THR A 16 -7.81 9.34 6.04
C THR A 16 -7.08 9.34 4.70
N VAL A 17 -7.64 8.68 3.69
CA VAL A 17 -7.01 8.52 2.37
C VAL A 17 -7.30 9.68 1.42
N ARG A 18 -8.53 10.20 1.42
CA ARG A 18 -8.96 11.28 0.52
C ARG A 18 -8.05 12.52 0.54
N PRO A 19 -7.63 13.06 1.71
CA PRO A 19 -6.72 14.20 1.75
C PRO A 19 -5.36 13.92 1.11
N LEU A 20 -4.86 12.69 1.23
CA LEU A 20 -3.58 12.26 0.63
C LEU A 20 -3.70 12.20 -0.89
N ILE A 21 -4.75 11.56 -1.40
CA ILE A 21 -5.07 11.48 -2.83
C ILE A 21 -5.17 12.89 -3.40
N GLN A 22 -5.97 13.77 -2.79
CA GLN A 22 -6.15 15.13 -3.25
C GLN A 22 -4.82 15.87 -3.31
N ARG A 23 -4.01 15.77 -2.25
CA ARG A 23 -2.71 16.44 -2.22
C ARG A 23 -1.77 15.94 -3.32
N ILE A 24 -1.70 14.64 -3.58
CA ILE A 24 -0.87 14.09 -4.66
C ILE A 24 -1.34 14.58 -6.02
N ILE A 25 -2.66 14.60 -6.27
CA ILE A 25 -3.23 15.13 -7.51
C ILE A 25 -2.91 16.61 -7.68
N ASP A 26 -3.07 17.41 -6.64
CA ASP A 26 -2.79 18.86 -6.68
C ASP A 26 -1.30 19.13 -6.98
N GLU A 27 -0.37 18.40 -6.37
CA GLU A 27 1.05 18.54 -6.64
C GLU A 27 1.40 18.16 -8.11
N ASN A 28 0.77 17.10 -8.63
CA ASN A 28 0.96 16.72 -10.04
C ASN A 28 0.38 17.78 -10.98
N ALA A 29 -0.76 18.39 -10.66
CA ALA A 29 -1.35 19.46 -11.45
C ALA A 29 -0.46 20.72 -11.48
N LEU A 30 0.27 21.00 -10.41
CA LEU A 30 1.21 22.12 -10.35
C LEU A 30 2.40 21.93 -11.29
N LEU A 31 2.85 20.68 -11.54
CA LEU A 31 3.92 20.40 -12.52
C LEU A 31 3.59 20.94 -13.91
N ASP A 32 2.33 20.84 -14.33
CA ASP A 32 1.87 21.26 -15.65
C ASP A 32 1.67 22.79 -15.75
N ILE A 33 1.46 23.47 -14.61
CA ILE A 33 1.13 24.90 -14.55
C ILE A 33 2.35 25.76 -14.21
N ASP A 34 3.10 25.37 -13.19
CA ASP A 34 4.25 26.12 -12.67
C ASP A 34 5.31 25.15 -12.12
N LYS A 35 6.20 24.74 -13.01
CA LYS A 35 7.27 23.78 -12.69
C LYS A 35 8.26 24.31 -11.64
N GLU A 36 8.41 25.62 -11.49
CA GLU A 36 9.33 26.20 -10.51
C GLU A 36 8.76 26.10 -9.08
N SER A 37 7.43 26.14 -8.94
CA SER A 37 6.72 26.03 -7.67
C SER A 37 6.38 24.57 -7.30
N SER A 38 6.53 23.62 -8.23
CA SER A 38 6.22 22.22 -7.97
C SER A 38 7.29 21.54 -7.10
N VAL A 39 6.90 20.43 -6.43
CA VAL A 39 7.85 19.62 -5.68
C VAL A 39 8.51 18.57 -6.57
N ASP A 40 9.76 18.24 -6.23
CA ASP A 40 10.54 17.21 -6.95
C ASP A 40 10.29 15.80 -6.40
N LEU A 41 9.74 15.70 -5.17
CA LEU A 41 9.60 14.46 -4.44
C LEU A 41 8.47 14.55 -3.41
N ILE A 42 7.69 13.48 -3.30
CA ILE A 42 6.72 13.27 -2.23
C ILE A 42 7.25 12.16 -1.31
N ASN A 43 7.26 12.40 0.00
CA ASN A 43 7.58 11.39 1.00
C ASN A 43 6.29 11.03 1.76
N LEU A 44 5.85 9.78 1.67
CA LEU A 44 4.68 9.26 2.38
C LEU A 44 5.12 8.43 3.58
N TYR A 45 4.90 8.95 4.79
CA TYR A 45 5.19 8.28 6.05
C TYR A 45 3.98 7.48 6.52
N ILE A 46 4.20 6.19 6.81
CA ILE A 46 3.12 5.23 7.08
C ILE A 46 3.31 4.61 8.47
N THR A 47 2.26 4.70 9.29
CA THR A 47 2.06 3.97 10.54
C THR A 47 0.59 3.58 10.61
N SER A 48 0.23 2.40 10.11
CA SER A 48 -1.19 2.03 9.94
C SER A 48 -1.42 0.54 10.08
N VAL A 49 -2.51 0.19 10.74
CA VAL A 49 -3.01 -1.20 10.87
C VAL A 49 -3.71 -1.70 9.60
N GLY A 50 -3.82 -0.87 8.56
CA GLY A 50 -4.61 -1.19 7.37
C GLY A 50 -6.07 -0.78 7.50
N GLY A 51 -6.95 -1.36 6.69
CA GLY A 51 -8.37 -1.05 6.68
C GLY A 51 -9.05 -1.33 5.34
N SER A 52 -9.78 -0.35 4.80
CA SER A 52 -10.51 -0.48 3.55
C SER A 52 -9.59 -0.79 2.36
N VAL A 53 -9.81 -1.93 1.71
CA VAL A 53 -9.06 -2.35 0.51
C VAL A 53 -9.32 -1.39 -0.66
N HIS A 54 -10.56 -0.92 -0.83
CA HIS A 54 -10.90 0.02 -1.90
C HIS A 54 -10.21 1.37 -1.76
N ASP A 55 -10.25 1.95 -0.56
CA ASP A 55 -9.59 3.22 -0.29
C ASP A 55 -8.05 3.06 -0.42
N GLY A 56 -7.54 1.89 -0.02
CA GLY A 56 -6.13 1.54 -0.21
C GLY A 56 -5.73 1.49 -1.68
N PHE A 57 -6.46 0.77 -2.52
CA PHE A 57 -6.18 0.71 -3.96
C PHE A 57 -6.36 2.06 -4.65
N ALA A 58 -7.33 2.89 -4.23
CA ALA A 58 -7.47 4.24 -4.76
C ALA A 58 -6.20 5.09 -4.50
N LEU A 59 -5.58 4.96 -3.33
CA LEU A 59 -4.32 5.65 -3.03
C LEU A 59 -3.14 5.01 -3.79
N ILE A 60 -3.08 3.68 -3.89
CA ILE A 60 -2.06 2.94 -4.66
C ILE A 60 -2.06 3.41 -6.12
N ASP A 61 -3.22 3.47 -6.76
CA ASP A 61 -3.34 3.93 -8.15
C ASP A 61 -2.81 5.35 -8.33
N VAL A 62 -3.11 6.24 -7.40
CA VAL A 62 -2.61 7.63 -7.45
C VAL A 62 -1.09 7.68 -7.23
N ILE A 63 -0.54 6.85 -6.36
CA ILE A 63 0.92 6.74 -6.15
C ILE A 63 1.61 6.26 -7.43
N LEU A 64 1.13 5.16 -8.02
CA LEU A 64 1.74 4.54 -9.20
C LEU A 64 1.65 5.42 -10.46
N ASN A 65 0.59 6.22 -10.58
CA ASN A 65 0.38 7.10 -11.72
C ASN A 65 0.92 8.52 -11.51
N SER A 66 1.55 8.81 -10.36
CA SER A 66 2.13 10.12 -10.09
C SER A 66 3.36 10.39 -10.97
N GLN A 67 3.41 11.56 -11.62
CA GLN A 67 4.59 12.05 -12.34
C GLN A 67 5.70 12.46 -11.36
N ILE A 68 5.33 12.89 -10.16
CA ILE A 68 6.26 13.18 -9.07
C ILE A 68 6.61 11.86 -8.38
N PRO A 69 7.88 11.48 -8.27
CA PRO A 69 8.25 10.28 -7.54
C PRO A 69 7.75 10.32 -6.10
N ILE A 70 7.19 9.21 -5.64
CA ILE A 70 6.69 9.05 -4.28
C ILE A 70 7.52 7.98 -3.58
N ASN A 71 8.20 8.37 -2.51
CA ASN A 71 8.88 7.44 -1.62
C ASN A 71 8.01 7.12 -0.42
N THR A 72 8.02 5.88 0.03
CA THR A 72 7.28 5.43 1.21
C THR A 72 8.21 5.11 2.37
N TYR A 73 7.78 5.45 3.58
CA TYR A 73 8.53 5.26 4.82
C TYR A 73 7.67 4.52 5.83
N CYS A 74 8.05 3.29 6.21
CA CYS A 74 7.39 2.59 7.31
C CYS A 74 7.97 3.08 8.64
N VAL A 75 7.12 3.72 9.46
CA VAL A 75 7.46 4.22 10.79
C VAL A 75 6.70 3.39 11.82
N GLY A 76 7.35 2.37 12.35
CA GLY A 76 6.76 1.43 13.30
C GLY A 76 6.08 0.24 12.61
N TYR A 77 4.97 0.42 11.91
CA TYR A 77 4.30 -0.69 11.24
C TYR A 77 3.50 -0.26 10.00
N ALA A 78 3.39 -1.17 9.06
CA ALA A 78 2.50 -1.07 7.90
C ALA A 78 1.83 -2.44 7.69
N ASP A 79 0.60 -2.57 8.18
CA ASP A 79 -0.10 -3.84 8.27
C ASP A 79 -1.24 -3.92 7.23
N SER A 80 -1.51 -5.14 6.74
CA SER A 80 -2.66 -5.41 5.86
C SER A 80 -2.66 -4.49 4.63
N THR A 81 -3.74 -3.78 4.33
CA THR A 81 -3.83 -2.84 3.19
C THR A 81 -2.75 -1.74 3.22
N ALA A 82 -2.28 -1.34 4.41
CA ALA A 82 -1.19 -0.35 4.52
C ALA A 82 0.15 -0.88 4.00
N PHE A 83 0.37 -2.19 4.07
CA PHE A 83 1.53 -2.85 3.47
C PHE A 83 1.54 -2.65 1.94
N PHE A 84 0.40 -2.80 1.27
CA PHE A 84 0.32 -2.62 -0.18
C PHE A 84 0.47 -1.15 -0.59
N ILE A 85 -0.04 -0.20 0.21
CA ILE A 85 0.23 1.23 0.00
C ILE A 85 1.73 1.52 0.15
N TYR A 86 2.37 0.97 1.19
CA TYR A 86 3.82 1.10 1.36
C TYR A 86 4.59 0.51 0.17
N LEU A 87 4.15 -0.64 -0.33
CA LEU A 87 4.80 -1.35 -1.43
C LEU A 87 4.77 -0.55 -2.75
N ALA A 88 3.75 0.30 -2.96
CA ALA A 88 3.61 1.12 -4.16
C ALA A 88 4.65 2.26 -4.27
N GLY A 89 5.44 2.52 -3.22
CA GLY A 89 6.48 3.53 -3.25
C GLY A 89 7.63 3.22 -4.20
N LYS A 90 8.17 4.25 -4.86
CA LYS A 90 9.33 4.15 -5.76
C LYS A 90 10.56 3.66 -5.00
N GLU A 91 10.91 4.33 -3.90
CA GLU A 91 11.86 3.86 -2.89
C GLU A 91 11.09 3.61 -1.60
N ARG A 92 11.38 2.50 -0.95
CA ARG A 92 10.66 2.01 0.22
C ARG A 92 11.60 1.90 1.42
N PHE A 93 11.51 2.91 2.29
CA PHE A 93 12.34 3.01 3.48
C PHE A 93 11.64 2.42 4.69
N ALA A 94 12.38 1.71 5.54
CA ALA A 94 11.87 1.26 6.84
C ALA A 94 12.84 1.66 7.95
N TYR A 95 12.30 2.07 9.09
CA TYR A 95 13.11 2.20 10.29
C TYR A 95 13.46 0.81 10.83
N LYS A 96 14.60 0.70 11.52
CA LYS A 96 15.16 -0.58 11.97
C LYS A 96 14.16 -1.50 12.69
N HIS A 97 13.25 -0.94 13.47
CA HIS A 97 12.26 -1.70 14.24
C HIS A 97 10.87 -1.72 13.59
N SER A 98 10.78 -1.37 12.32
CA SER A 98 9.52 -1.46 11.59
C SER A 98 9.11 -2.90 11.36
N MET A 99 7.80 -3.13 11.41
CA MET A 99 7.16 -4.43 11.20
C MET A 99 6.13 -4.34 10.09
N PHE A 100 5.93 -5.46 9.42
CA PHE A 100 4.92 -5.61 8.38
C PHE A 100 4.06 -6.83 8.71
N LEU A 101 2.74 -6.69 8.64
CA LEU A 101 1.81 -7.79 8.79
C LEU A 101 1.04 -8.01 7.49
N LEU A 102 1.10 -9.24 6.99
CA LEU A 102 0.30 -9.72 5.89
C LEU A 102 -0.67 -10.80 6.41
N HIS A 103 -1.91 -10.71 6.00
CA HIS A 103 -2.93 -11.70 6.30
C HIS A 103 -4.00 -11.69 5.21
N ASN A 104 -4.78 -12.76 5.17
CA ASN A 104 -5.92 -12.86 4.25
C ASN A 104 -6.95 -11.76 4.51
N MET A 105 -7.72 -11.40 3.49
CA MET A 105 -8.77 -10.40 3.63
C MET A 105 -9.82 -10.86 4.65
N LEU A 106 -10.10 -10.00 5.61
CA LEU A 106 -11.18 -10.22 6.58
C LEU A 106 -12.46 -9.62 6.01
N SER A 107 -13.48 -10.44 5.91
CA SER A 107 -14.79 -9.99 5.46
C SER A 107 -15.90 -10.67 6.27
N SER A 108 -16.98 -9.94 6.48
CA SER A 108 -18.25 -10.48 6.98
C SER A 108 -19.28 -10.40 5.87
N ILE A 109 -19.98 -11.52 5.62
CA ILE A 109 -21.12 -11.55 4.70
C ILE A 109 -22.33 -11.92 5.55
N ASP A 110 -23.21 -10.96 5.75
CA ASP A 110 -24.48 -11.17 6.41
C ASP A 110 -25.57 -11.40 5.37
N ASP A 111 -26.46 -12.37 5.60
CA ASP A 111 -27.67 -12.67 4.81
C ASP A 111 -27.47 -12.88 3.29
N SER A 112 -26.46 -13.63 2.90
CA SER A 112 -26.17 -13.90 1.48
C SER A 112 -26.92 -15.12 0.97
N THR A 113 -27.48 -15.00 -0.25
CA THR A 113 -27.90 -16.17 -1.05
C THR A 113 -26.67 -16.92 -1.55
N SER A 114 -26.83 -18.20 -1.95
CA SER A 114 -25.74 -18.97 -2.55
C SER A 114 -25.08 -18.26 -3.74
N THR A 115 -25.86 -17.62 -4.59
CA THR A 115 -25.37 -16.81 -5.73
C THR A 115 -24.63 -15.56 -5.26
N GLY A 116 -25.11 -14.92 -4.19
CA GLY A 116 -24.43 -13.77 -3.57
C GLY A 116 -23.07 -14.14 -3.01
N LEU A 117 -22.97 -15.30 -2.36
CA LEU A 117 -21.73 -15.83 -1.81
C LEU A 117 -20.70 -16.14 -2.91
N GLU A 118 -21.14 -16.75 -4.02
CA GLU A 118 -20.30 -17.02 -5.17
C GLU A 118 -19.78 -15.71 -5.82
N SER A 119 -20.68 -14.74 -6.03
CA SER A 119 -20.32 -13.42 -6.56
C SER A 119 -19.29 -12.72 -5.69
N TYR A 120 -19.48 -12.74 -4.38
CA TYR A 120 -18.54 -12.14 -3.43
C TYR A 120 -17.19 -12.86 -3.41
N THR A 121 -17.19 -14.19 -3.44
CA THR A 121 -15.94 -14.97 -3.52
C THR A 121 -15.14 -14.62 -4.78
N ASN A 122 -15.83 -14.50 -5.92
CA ASN A 122 -15.17 -14.09 -7.17
C ASN A 122 -14.64 -12.65 -7.12
N TYR A 123 -15.32 -11.77 -6.40
CA TYR A 123 -14.86 -10.41 -6.16
C TYR A 123 -13.58 -10.38 -5.29
N VAL A 124 -13.56 -11.09 -4.15
CA VAL A 124 -12.37 -11.18 -3.28
C VAL A 124 -11.17 -11.73 -4.04
N LYS A 125 -11.35 -12.78 -4.86
CA LYS A 125 -10.27 -13.31 -5.69
C LYS A 125 -9.67 -12.31 -6.67
N LYS A 126 -10.46 -11.35 -7.17
CA LYS A 126 -9.93 -10.28 -8.02
C LYS A 126 -9.06 -9.31 -7.23
N LEU A 127 -9.46 -8.97 -5.99
CA LEU A 127 -8.66 -8.12 -5.12
C LEU A 127 -7.35 -8.80 -4.74
N GLU A 128 -7.39 -10.09 -4.39
CA GLU A 128 -6.18 -10.89 -4.12
C GLU A 128 -5.24 -10.92 -5.33
N GLN A 129 -5.79 -11.03 -6.54
CA GLN A 129 -4.98 -11.01 -7.75
C GLN A 129 -4.28 -9.66 -7.93
N TRP A 130 -4.93 -8.53 -7.66
CA TRP A 130 -4.30 -7.21 -7.70
C TRP A 130 -3.16 -7.08 -6.68
N GLU A 131 -3.34 -7.64 -5.47
CA GLU A 131 -2.29 -7.69 -4.45
C GLU A 131 -1.08 -8.52 -4.91
N PHE A 132 -1.31 -9.67 -5.57
CA PHE A 132 -0.26 -10.51 -6.15
C PHE A 132 0.48 -9.80 -7.28
N ASP A 133 -0.24 -9.16 -8.18
CA ASP A 133 0.33 -8.43 -9.31
C ASP A 133 1.19 -7.27 -8.82
N LEU A 134 0.69 -6.46 -7.90
CA LEU A 134 1.43 -5.37 -7.28
C LEU A 134 2.70 -5.88 -6.57
N PHE A 135 2.59 -6.95 -5.79
CA PHE A 135 3.75 -7.53 -5.09
C PHE A 135 4.83 -7.97 -6.09
N THR A 136 4.44 -8.67 -7.13
CA THR A 136 5.36 -9.16 -8.16
C THR A 136 6.03 -8.01 -8.91
N GLU A 137 5.25 -7.00 -9.29
CA GLU A 137 5.74 -5.81 -9.99
C GLU A 137 6.75 -5.03 -9.14
N MET A 138 6.41 -4.75 -7.89
CA MET A 138 7.21 -3.86 -7.04
C MET A 138 8.44 -4.53 -6.42
N THR A 139 8.41 -5.84 -6.22
CA THR A 139 9.54 -6.57 -5.61
C THR A 139 10.42 -7.30 -6.62
N GLY A 140 9.90 -7.58 -7.82
CA GLY A 140 10.54 -8.47 -8.80
C GLY A 140 10.60 -9.93 -8.34
N LYS A 141 9.86 -10.29 -7.27
CA LYS A 141 9.74 -11.67 -6.76
C LYS A 141 8.42 -12.27 -7.22
N ASP A 142 8.35 -13.59 -7.30
CA ASP A 142 7.07 -14.26 -7.44
C ASP A 142 6.20 -14.04 -6.18
N HIS A 143 4.90 -14.21 -6.30
CA HIS A 143 3.95 -14.00 -5.22
C HIS A 143 3.80 -15.20 -4.26
N THR A 144 4.71 -16.17 -4.28
CA THR A 144 4.64 -17.39 -3.44
C THR A 144 4.50 -17.05 -1.97
N LEU A 145 5.16 -15.96 -1.51
CA LEU A 145 5.04 -15.48 -0.14
C LEU A 145 3.59 -15.15 0.22
N LEU A 146 2.92 -14.31 -0.59
CA LEU A 146 1.52 -13.92 -0.37
C LEU A 146 0.57 -15.10 -0.58
N TYR A 147 0.80 -15.90 -1.62
CA TYR A 147 0.00 -17.08 -1.91
C TYR A 147 -0.07 -18.04 -0.73
N ASN A 148 1.06 -18.29 -0.07
CA ASN A 148 1.11 -19.13 1.12
C ASN A 148 0.34 -18.53 2.30
N VAL A 149 0.38 -17.21 2.48
CA VAL A 149 -0.37 -16.52 3.53
C VAL A 149 -1.87 -16.67 3.27
N PHE A 150 -2.32 -16.38 2.06
CA PHE A 150 -3.75 -16.32 1.71
C PHE A 150 -4.38 -17.72 1.61
N THR A 151 -3.68 -18.69 1.00
CA THR A 151 -4.20 -20.05 0.82
C THR A 151 -4.34 -20.81 2.13
N TYR A 152 -3.43 -20.57 3.08
CA TYR A 152 -3.43 -21.31 4.35
C TYR A 152 -3.99 -20.51 5.53
N ASP A 153 -4.62 -19.38 5.26
CA ASP A 153 -5.19 -18.47 6.27
C ASP A 153 -4.19 -18.16 7.40
N LYS A 154 -2.98 -17.83 7.02
CA LYS A 154 -1.89 -17.54 7.93
C LYS A 154 -1.69 -16.04 8.08
N GLN A 155 -1.16 -15.65 9.22
CA GLN A 155 -0.59 -14.32 9.40
C GLN A 155 0.93 -14.41 9.27
N LEU A 156 1.50 -13.53 8.46
CA LEU A 156 2.94 -13.40 8.32
C LEU A 156 3.37 -12.03 8.84
N ARG A 157 4.29 -12.04 9.79
CA ARG A 157 4.96 -10.82 10.26
C ARG A 157 6.39 -10.82 9.80
N LEU A 158 6.81 -9.70 9.22
CA LEU A 158 8.18 -9.50 8.76
C LEU A 158 8.79 -8.31 9.51
N THR A 159 10.00 -8.49 9.99
CA THR A 159 10.88 -7.41 10.42
C THR A 159 11.37 -6.62 9.19
N ALA A 160 11.95 -5.43 9.43
CA ALA A 160 12.55 -4.64 8.35
C ALA A 160 13.66 -5.42 7.60
N ASP A 161 14.47 -6.22 8.31
CA ASP A 161 15.54 -7.04 7.71
C ASP A 161 14.98 -8.17 6.83
N GLU A 162 13.94 -8.88 7.29
CA GLU A 162 13.27 -9.91 6.49
C GLU A 162 12.60 -9.30 5.26
N ALA A 163 11.92 -8.16 5.41
CA ALA A 163 11.28 -7.43 4.32
C ALA A 163 12.31 -6.93 3.28
N LEU A 164 13.51 -6.52 3.71
CA LEU A 164 14.63 -6.20 2.82
C LEU A 164 15.06 -7.42 2.00
N GLY A 165 15.13 -8.60 2.62
CA GLY A 165 15.45 -9.86 1.93
C GLY A 165 14.46 -10.25 0.83
N HIS A 166 13.22 -9.80 0.95
CA HIS A 166 12.15 -10.00 -0.04
C HIS A 166 12.01 -8.83 -1.04
N ASN A 167 12.88 -7.84 -1.03
CA ASN A 167 12.78 -6.60 -1.83
C ASN A 167 11.50 -5.77 -1.54
N ILE A 168 10.83 -6.03 -0.42
CA ILE A 168 9.71 -5.22 0.07
C ILE A 168 10.25 -3.86 0.52
N VAL A 169 11.31 -3.87 1.32
CA VAL A 169 12.09 -2.69 1.71
C VAL A 169 13.25 -2.51 0.74
N THR A 170 13.52 -1.28 0.29
CA THR A 170 14.71 -0.97 -0.52
C THR A 170 15.88 -0.53 0.35
N LYS A 171 15.61 0.08 1.50
CA LYS A 171 16.63 0.56 2.43
C LYS A 171 16.11 0.66 3.88
N ILE A 172 16.91 0.18 4.82
CA ILE A 172 16.72 0.41 6.26
C ILE A 172 17.47 1.67 6.68
N ILE A 173 16.82 2.52 7.49
CA ILE A 173 17.34 3.81 7.97
C ILE A 173 17.29 3.91 9.49
#